data_0e15be3bfa26efda27d6e22e973944b2
#
_entry.id   0e15be3bfa26efda27d6e22e973944b2
#
_cell.length_a   1.000
_cell.length_b   1.000
_cell.length_c   1.000
_cell.angle_alpha   90.00
_cell.angle_beta   90.00
_cell.angle_gamma   90.00
#
_symmetry.space_group_name_H-M   'P 1'
#
loop_
_entity.id
_entity.type
_entity.pdbx_description
1 polymer ?
#
loop_
_entity_poly.entity_id
_entity_poly.type
_entity_poly.pdbx_seq_one_letter_code
_entity_poly.pdbx_strand_id
1 'polypeptide(L)'
;MKRIFAALAAALCCISGAATMSGPTVDQAVIEGEATPQKLSEFGFGMTTGSYRPTAAVGYTLRTPLFSDYAAKDRFVYIPNGREARVTADGTIEFPVGTVLFKSFGWPDHNGGNPVETRLLIHRASGWVALPYIWAADGKDATLALGGRRVPVSFKSPDGETHSIRYAVPNKNQCKECHSKNGVIEPIGPKMHNFRVEQTGMQKAPPIRFRTIPVRSVTMPIWDDPASGTVAQRARAYLDVNCAHCHNPAGSASNSGLFLRWTDDPTGVNYGIGKRPTAAGRGSGGMDFAIAPGDPAHSFMIYRLESTDPGIAMPEVGRSTVHREGAALLRQWIAEMPKEGRN
;
A
#
# COMPACT_ATOMS: atom_id res chain seq x y z
N MET A 1 -53.52 31.19 68.76
CA MET A 1 -53.46 31.48 67.32
C MET A 1 -51.99 31.32 66.83
N LYS A 2 -51.70 30.14 66.30
CA LYS A 2 -50.31 29.86 65.71
C LYS A 2 -50.51 29.60 64.22
N ARG A 3 -49.95 30.47 63.39
CA ARG A 3 -49.96 30.34 61.95
C ARG A 3 -48.77 29.47 61.53
N ILE A 4 -49.00 28.39 60.84
CA ILE A 4 -48.01 27.49 60.26
C ILE A 4 -47.81 27.97 58.83
N PHE A 5 -46.60 28.39 58.48
CA PHE A 5 -46.17 28.65 57.11
C PHE A 5 -45.60 27.33 56.52
N ALA A 6 -46.26 26.79 55.50
CA ALA A 6 -45.72 25.73 54.71
C ALA A 6 -44.88 26.28 53.56
N ALA A 7 -43.60 25.98 53.57
CA ALA A 7 -42.69 26.30 52.48
C ALA A 7 -42.69 25.18 51.43
N LEU A 8 -43.11 25.52 50.20
CA LEU A 8 -43.06 24.66 49.05
C LEU A 8 -41.68 24.74 48.44
N ALA A 9 -40.85 23.69 48.56
CA ALA A 9 -39.57 23.60 47.87
C ALA A 9 -39.81 23.01 46.48
N ALA A 10 -39.67 23.84 45.43
CA ALA A 10 -39.69 23.37 44.04
C ALA A 10 -38.29 22.80 43.70
N ALA A 11 -38.19 21.48 43.56
CA ALA A 11 -37.00 20.81 43.06
C ALA A 11 -36.89 20.99 41.53
N LEU A 12 -36.00 21.84 41.10
CA LEU A 12 -35.64 22.02 39.68
C LEU A 12 -34.74 20.87 39.26
N CYS A 13 -35.33 19.87 38.58
CA CYS A 13 -34.57 18.74 37.99
C CYS A 13 -33.86 19.23 36.73
N CYS A 14 -32.58 19.60 36.86
CA CYS A 14 -31.69 19.85 35.69
C CYS A 14 -31.41 18.51 35.00
N ILE A 15 -32.16 18.21 33.94
CA ILE A 15 -31.80 17.12 33.02
C ILE A 15 -30.63 17.63 32.19
N SER A 16 -29.42 17.32 32.65
CA SER A 16 -28.19 17.47 31.85
C SER A 16 -28.24 16.45 30.74
N GLY A 17 -28.78 16.82 29.58
CA GLY A 17 -28.67 16.03 28.37
C GLY A 17 -27.16 15.96 27.99
N ALA A 18 -26.51 14.86 28.32
CA ALA A 18 -25.22 14.55 27.75
C ALA A 18 -25.43 14.37 26.25
N ALA A 19 -25.08 15.38 25.47
CA ALA A 19 -24.97 15.25 24.03
C ALA A 19 -23.90 14.19 23.77
N THR A 20 -24.31 12.97 23.49
CA THR A 20 -23.43 11.95 22.94
C THR A 20 -22.93 12.49 21.61
N MET A 21 -21.67 12.94 21.57
CA MET A 21 -20.99 13.23 20.32
C MET A 21 -20.95 11.90 19.54
N SER A 22 -21.91 11.69 18.64
CA SER A 22 -21.85 10.58 17.72
C SER A 22 -20.61 10.77 16.88
N GLY A 23 -19.69 9.79 16.91
CA GLY A 23 -18.55 9.75 16.02
C GLY A 23 -19.01 9.73 14.56
N PRO A 24 -18.08 9.86 13.60
CA PRO A 24 -18.44 9.83 12.17
C PRO A 24 -19.25 8.55 11.89
N THR A 25 -20.41 8.73 11.27
CA THR A 25 -21.26 7.60 10.88
C THR A 25 -20.83 7.15 9.51
N VAL A 26 -20.07 6.04 9.45
CA VAL A 26 -19.67 5.41 8.18
C VAL A 26 -20.94 4.94 7.45
N ASP A 27 -21.09 5.32 6.20
CA ASP A 27 -22.19 4.88 5.36
C ASP A 27 -21.91 3.49 4.79
N GLN A 28 -22.33 2.46 5.52
CA GLN A 28 -22.12 1.07 5.12
C GLN A 28 -22.88 0.72 3.83
N ALA A 29 -24.02 1.35 3.56
CA ALA A 29 -24.78 1.12 2.34
C ALA A 29 -24.03 1.65 1.11
N VAL A 30 -23.34 2.78 1.23
CA VAL A 30 -22.47 3.30 0.17
C VAL A 30 -21.25 2.41 -0.06
N ILE A 31 -20.65 1.86 1.00
CA ILE A 31 -19.50 0.95 0.89
C ILE A 31 -19.89 -0.34 0.17
N GLU A 32 -20.97 -0.99 0.59
CA GLU A 32 -21.40 -2.29 0.06
C GLU A 32 -22.20 -2.18 -1.24
N GLY A 33 -22.76 -1.00 -1.53
CA GLY A 33 -23.54 -0.74 -2.74
C GLY A 33 -22.68 -0.65 -4.02
N GLU A 34 -23.33 -0.72 -5.17
CA GLU A 34 -22.66 -0.62 -6.49
C GLU A 34 -22.32 0.84 -6.88
N ALA A 35 -22.92 1.82 -6.20
CA ALA A 35 -22.67 3.24 -6.48
C ALA A 35 -21.19 3.61 -6.24
N THR A 36 -20.70 4.52 -7.06
CA THR A 36 -19.35 5.06 -6.95
C THR A 36 -19.44 6.54 -6.60
N PRO A 37 -19.32 6.91 -5.31
CA PRO A 37 -19.41 8.30 -4.85
C PRO A 37 -18.44 9.22 -5.59
N GLN A 38 -18.88 10.42 -5.92
CA GLN A 38 -18.04 11.44 -6.58
C GLN A 38 -17.09 12.09 -5.58
N LYS A 39 -17.44 12.15 -4.32
CA LYS A 39 -16.66 12.74 -3.24
C LYS A 39 -16.27 11.70 -2.19
N LEU A 40 -15.05 11.81 -1.70
CA LEU A 40 -14.54 10.91 -0.67
C LEU A 40 -15.32 11.04 0.65
N SER A 41 -15.80 12.25 0.95
CA SER A 41 -16.61 12.54 2.14
C SER A 41 -17.94 11.78 2.19
N GLU A 42 -18.50 11.38 1.04
CA GLU A 42 -19.77 10.66 0.95
C GLU A 42 -19.76 9.28 1.63
N PHE A 43 -18.58 8.72 1.89
CA PHE A 43 -18.45 7.45 2.65
C PHE A 43 -18.61 7.64 4.17
N GLY A 44 -18.57 8.86 4.69
CA GLY A 44 -18.75 9.12 6.11
C GLY A 44 -17.60 8.71 7.02
N PHE A 45 -16.36 8.55 6.51
CA PHE A 45 -15.22 8.09 7.31
C PHE A 45 -14.68 9.12 8.32
N GLY A 46 -15.27 10.32 8.37
CA GLY A 46 -14.86 11.38 9.32
C GLY A 46 -13.51 12.01 8.99
N MET A 47 -13.13 12.05 7.72
CA MET A 47 -12.00 12.83 7.25
C MET A 47 -12.39 14.30 7.28
N THR A 48 -11.64 15.12 8.03
CA THR A 48 -11.90 16.56 8.19
C THR A 48 -10.83 17.37 7.47
N THR A 49 -11.15 18.64 7.18
CA THR A 49 -10.20 19.61 6.60
C THR A 49 -8.91 19.64 7.42
N GLY A 50 -7.78 19.42 6.76
CA GLY A 50 -6.46 19.34 7.40
C GLY A 50 -6.16 18.03 8.13
N SER A 51 -7.15 17.11 8.23
CA SER A 51 -6.93 15.75 8.70
C SER A 51 -7.34 14.77 7.61
N TYR A 52 -6.38 14.27 6.89
CA TYR A 52 -6.56 13.29 5.81
C TYR A 52 -6.67 11.85 6.33
N ARG A 53 -6.83 11.69 7.66
CA ARG A 53 -6.90 10.41 8.35
C ARG A 53 -8.35 10.06 8.66
N PRO A 54 -8.85 8.92 8.16
CA PRO A 54 -10.21 8.48 8.47
C PRO A 54 -10.32 8.09 9.96
N THR A 55 -11.16 8.79 10.72
CA THR A 55 -11.30 8.52 12.18
C THR A 55 -11.99 7.20 12.49
N ALA A 56 -12.73 6.64 11.52
CA ALA A 56 -13.39 5.35 11.64
C ALA A 56 -12.50 4.14 11.26
N ALA A 57 -11.26 4.37 10.82
CA ALA A 57 -10.36 3.32 10.36
C ALA A 57 -9.08 3.24 11.20
N VAL A 58 -8.48 2.05 11.26
CA VAL A 58 -7.24 1.79 11.99
C VAL A 58 -6.04 2.03 11.09
N GLY A 59 -5.08 2.86 11.53
CA GLY A 59 -3.80 3.07 10.86
C GLY A 59 -2.89 1.85 10.96
N TYR A 60 -2.15 1.60 9.89
CA TYR A 60 -1.12 0.57 9.88
C TYR A 60 0.09 0.99 9.04
N THR A 61 1.24 0.43 9.36
CA THR A 61 2.47 0.58 8.60
C THR A 61 2.93 -0.76 8.04
N LEU A 62 3.87 -0.71 7.13
CA LEU A 62 4.56 -1.86 6.58
C LEU A 62 6.02 -1.81 6.98
N ARG A 63 6.63 -2.98 7.27
CA ARG A 63 8.07 -3.07 7.53
C ARG A 63 8.88 -2.67 6.30
N THR A 64 8.48 -3.17 5.15
CA THR A 64 9.04 -2.82 3.84
C THR A 64 7.91 -2.26 2.98
N PRO A 65 7.87 -0.94 2.73
CA PRO A 65 6.85 -0.32 1.90
C PRO A 65 7.19 -0.42 0.42
N LEU A 66 6.16 -0.47 -0.45
CA LEU A 66 6.31 -0.36 -1.90
C LEU A 66 6.79 1.05 -2.27
N PHE A 67 7.78 1.14 -3.14
CA PHE A 67 8.26 2.40 -3.70
C PHE A 67 7.23 3.02 -4.66
N SER A 68 7.10 4.34 -4.64
CA SER A 68 6.31 5.13 -5.59
C SER A 68 6.84 6.56 -5.56
N ASP A 69 7.88 6.85 -6.34
CA ASP A 69 8.45 8.20 -6.49
C ASP A 69 8.70 8.92 -5.15
N TYR A 70 9.25 8.22 -4.16
CA TYR A 70 9.50 8.73 -2.80
C TYR A 70 8.25 9.27 -2.05
N ALA A 71 7.05 9.04 -2.57
CA ALA A 71 5.84 9.47 -1.88
C ALA A 71 5.72 8.85 -0.48
N ALA A 72 5.45 9.65 0.51
CA ALA A 72 4.95 9.19 1.81
C ALA A 72 3.58 8.54 1.62
N LYS A 73 3.28 7.52 2.42
CA LYS A 73 2.04 6.74 2.27
C LYS A 73 1.41 6.47 3.62
N ASP A 74 0.31 7.15 3.89
CA ASP A 74 -0.57 6.82 5.00
C ASP A 74 -1.50 5.67 4.60
N ARG A 75 -1.68 4.70 5.51
CA ARG A 75 -2.50 3.52 5.27
C ARG A 75 -3.44 3.27 6.43
N PHE A 76 -4.70 3.00 6.08
CA PHE A 76 -5.73 2.68 7.07
C PHE A 76 -6.57 1.51 6.58
N VAL A 77 -7.18 0.82 7.53
CA VAL A 77 -8.16 -0.22 7.25
C VAL A 77 -9.40 0.02 8.10
N TYR A 78 -10.55 0.03 7.42
CA TYR A 78 -11.87 -0.03 8.03
C TYR A 78 -12.41 -1.45 7.86
N ILE A 79 -12.84 -2.05 8.95
CA ILE A 79 -13.57 -3.33 8.95
C ILE A 79 -14.91 -3.07 9.62
N PRO A 80 -16.04 -3.49 9.03
CA PRO A 80 -17.36 -3.31 9.64
C PRO A 80 -17.43 -3.92 11.04
N ASN A 81 -18.21 -3.28 11.92
CA ASN A 81 -18.40 -3.75 13.28
C ASN A 81 -18.89 -5.21 13.31
N GLY A 82 -18.29 -6.00 14.18
CA GLY A 82 -18.64 -7.43 14.33
C GLY A 82 -18.03 -8.35 13.27
N ARG A 83 -17.31 -7.82 12.25
CA ARG A 83 -16.58 -8.61 11.26
C ARG A 83 -15.11 -8.77 11.67
N GLU A 84 -14.49 -9.84 11.20
CA GLU A 84 -13.10 -10.17 11.49
C GLU A 84 -12.33 -10.49 10.21
N ALA A 85 -11.05 -10.09 10.15
CA ALA A 85 -10.13 -10.54 9.11
C ALA A 85 -9.60 -11.94 9.43
N ARG A 86 -9.23 -12.69 8.41
CA ARG A 86 -8.63 -14.03 8.53
C ARG A 86 -7.21 -14.02 7.99
N VAL A 87 -6.27 -14.66 8.67
CA VAL A 87 -4.91 -14.87 8.18
C VAL A 87 -4.80 -16.28 7.61
N THR A 88 -4.38 -16.40 6.37
CA THR A 88 -4.14 -17.69 5.69
C THR A 88 -2.77 -18.27 6.02
N ALA A 89 -2.51 -19.53 5.64
CA ALA A 89 -1.27 -20.22 5.95
C ALA A 89 -0.01 -19.56 5.34
N ASP A 90 -0.17 -18.85 4.20
CA ASP A 90 0.90 -18.11 3.54
C ASP A 90 1.06 -16.67 4.07
N GLY A 91 0.28 -16.29 5.11
CA GLY A 91 0.33 -14.97 5.73
C GLY A 91 -0.50 -13.90 5.01
N THR A 92 -1.29 -14.26 3.99
CA THR A 92 -2.24 -13.34 3.36
C THR A 92 -3.35 -12.98 4.35
N ILE A 93 -3.75 -11.71 4.37
CA ILE A 93 -4.88 -11.25 5.18
C ILE A 93 -6.11 -11.18 4.29
N GLU A 94 -7.09 -12.01 4.57
CA GLU A 94 -8.41 -11.98 3.93
C GLU A 94 -9.34 -11.10 4.74
N PHE A 95 -9.85 -10.07 4.10
CA PHE A 95 -10.76 -9.11 4.73
C PHE A 95 -12.22 -9.44 4.39
N PRO A 96 -13.17 -9.25 5.34
CA PRO A 96 -14.59 -9.48 5.08
C PRO A 96 -15.18 -8.45 4.10
N VAL A 97 -16.31 -8.77 3.49
CA VAL A 97 -17.11 -7.81 2.70
C VAL A 97 -17.43 -6.59 3.55
N GLY A 98 -17.44 -5.41 2.94
CA GLY A 98 -17.60 -4.12 3.61
C GLY A 98 -16.29 -3.51 4.12
N THR A 99 -15.15 -4.21 3.99
CA THR A 99 -13.83 -3.66 4.32
C THR A 99 -13.42 -2.60 3.33
N VAL A 100 -12.75 -1.55 3.83
CA VAL A 100 -12.09 -0.52 3.01
C VAL A 100 -10.63 -0.38 3.41
N LEU A 101 -9.75 -0.53 2.45
CA LEU A 101 -8.32 -0.23 2.59
C LEU A 101 -8.03 1.15 1.98
N PHE A 102 -7.39 2.01 2.75
CA PHE A 102 -7.00 3.35 2.33
C PHE A 102 -5.51 3.42 2.08
N LYS A 103 -5.12 4.15 1.06
CA LYS A 103 -3.72 4.48 0.80
C LYS A 103 -3.63 5.90 0.26
N SER A 104 -3.17 6.82 1.08
CA SER A 104 -2.94 8.22 0.70
C SER A 104 -1.49 8.43 0.30
N PHE A 105 -1.25 9.25 -0.72
CA PHE A 105 0.08 9.54 -1.26
C PHE A 105 0.33 11.04 -1.20
N GLY A 106 1.47 11.44 -0.66
CA GLY A 106 1.91 12.82 -0.57
C GLY A 106 3.42 12.93 -0.48
N TRP A 107 3.95 14.14 -0.57
CA TRP A 107 5.36 14.44 -0.38
C TRP A 107 5.50 15.56 0.64
N PRO A 108 6.42 15.47 1.60
CA PRO A 108 6.59 16.50 2.63
C PRO A 108 6.83 17.90 2.07
N ASP A 109 7.58 17.99 0.97
CA ASP A 109 7.95 19.25 0.32
C ASP A 109 6.91 19.74 -0.72
N HIS A 110 5.84 18.98 -0.93
CA HIS A 110 4.79 19.33 -1.88
C HIS A 110 3.48 19.65 -1.16
N ASN A 111 2.87 20.78 -1.52
CA ASN A 111 1.55 21.20 -0.99
C ASN A 111 1.45 21.14 0.54
N GLY A 112 2.52 21.55 1.26
CA GLY A 112 2.56 21.52 2.73
C GLY A 112 2.50 20.11 3.33
N GLY A 113 2.88 19.08 2.58
CA GLY A 113 2.83 17.68 3.03
C GLY A 113 1.45 17.02 2.89
N ASN A 114 0.47 17.74 2.35
CA ASN A 114 -0.87 17.22 2.13
C ASN A 114 -0.88 16.14 1.05
N PRO A 115 -1.71 15.10 1.15
CA PRO A 115 -1.79 14.08 0.13
C PRO A 115 -2.32 14.66 -1.19
N VAL A 116 -1.80 14.11 -2.29
CA VAL A 116 -2.26 14.40 -3.65
C VAL A 116 -3.45 13.51 -4.00
N GLU A 117 -3.40 12.25 -3.58
CA GLU A 117 -4.47 11.29 -3.80
C GLU A 117 -4.69 10.37 -2.60
N THR A 118 -5.91 9.84 -2.51
CA THR A 118 -6.26 8.69 -1.66
C THR A 118 -6.89 7.62 -2.53
N ARG A 119 -6.34 6.42 -2.52
CA ARG A 119 -6.92 5.23 -3.18
C ARG A 119 -7.67 4.40 -2.17
N LEU A 120 -8.88 4.00 -2.53
CA LEU A 120 -9.67 3.03 -1.79
C LEU A 120 -9.64 1.68 -2.52
N LEU A 121 -9.46 0.60 -1.77
CA LEU A 121 -9.86 -0.75 -2.18
C LEU A 121 -11.03 -1.14 -1.29
N ILE A 122 -12.19 -1.37 -1.90
CA ILE A 122 -13.44 -1.67 -1.21
C ILE A 122 -13.83 -3.11 -1.51
N HIS A 123 -14.03 -3.93 -0.48
CA HIS A 123 -14.51 -5.30 -0.64
C HIS A 123 -16.03 -5.32 -0.66
N ARG A 124 -16.61 -5.46 -1.84
CA ARG A 124 -18.05 -5.59 -2.07
C ARG A 124 -18.45 -7.06 -2.25
N ALA A 125 -19.71 -7.35 -2.26
CA ALA A 125 -20.20 -8.71 -2.56
C ALA A 125 -19.78 -9.20 -3.96
N SER A 126 -19.65 -8.28 -4.92
CA SER A 126 -19.15 -8.53 -6.28
C SER A 126 -17.62 -8.66 -6.37
N GLY A 127 -16.88 -8.50 -5.28
CA GLY A 127 -15.42 -8.51 -5.21
C GLY A 127 -14.81 -7.17 -4.87
N TRP A 128 -13.49 -7.04 -5.05
CA TRP A 128 -12.76 -5.81 -4.74
C TRP A 128 -12.90 -4.76 -5.85
N VAL A 129 -13.14 -3.51 -5.42
CA VAL A 129 -13.24 -2.35 -6.31
C VAL A 129 -12.15 -1.34 -5.93
N ALA A 130 -11.41 -0.84 -6.92
CA ALA A 130 -10.37 0.17 -6.73
C ALA A 130 -10.88 1.54 -7.18
N LEU A 131 -10.84 2.53 -6.29
CA LEU A 131 -11.33 3.88 -6.51
C LEU A 131 -10.25 4.92 -6.16
N PRO A 132 -9.66 5.62 -7.15
CA PRO A 132 -8.74 6.72 -6.91
C PRO A 132 -9.50 8.04 -6.69
N TYR A 133 -9.15 8.79 -5.65
CA TYR A 133 -9.65 10.13 -5.33
C TYR A 133 -8.50 11.12 -5.30
N ILE A 134 -8.65 12.26 -5.97
CA ILE A 134 -7.66 13.35 -6.01
C ILE A 134 -8.14 14.45 -5.08
N TRP A 135 -7.28 14.88 -4.16
CA TRP A 135 -7.56 15.94 -3.22
C TRP A 135 -7.63 17.30 -3.92
N ALA A 136 -8.60 18.10 -3.52
CA ALA A 136 -8.67 19.49 -3.91
C ALA A 136 -7.52 20.29 -3.26
N ALA A 137 -7.10 21.38 -3.90
CA ALA A 137 -6.00 22.21 -3.40
C ALA A 137 -6.27 22.81 -1.99
N ASP A 138 -7.54 23.05 -1.66
CA ASP A 138 -7.96 23.53 -0.34
C ASP A 138 -8.00 22.42 0.73
N GLY A 139 -7.75 21.18 0.36
CA GLY A 139 -7.70 20.03 1.27
C GLY A 139 -9.02 19.65 1.92
N LYS A 140 -10.16 20.19 1.47
CA LYS A 140 -11.46 19.93 2.12
C LYS A 140 -12.03 18.59 1.76
N ASP A 141 -11.87 18.17 0.50
CA ASP A 141 -12.39 16.90 0.02
C ASP A 141 -11.59 16.40 -1.19
N ALA A 142 -11.79 15.12 -1.56
CA ALA A 142 -11.20 14.52 -2.73
C ALA A 142 -12.28 14.06 -3.72
N THR A 143 -11.99 14.21 -5.00
CA THR A 143 -12.90 13.88 -6.10
C THR A 143 -12.44 12.63 -6.83
N LEU A 144 -13.39 11.76 -7.16
CA LEU A 144 -13.18 10.53 -7.91
C LEU A 144 -12.50 10.78 -9.26
N ALA A 145 -11.49 9.97 -9.59
CA ALA A 145 -10.67 10.10 -10.79
C ALA A 145 -10.51 8.76 -11.54
N LEU A 146 -11.62 8.13 -11.95
CA LEU A 146 -11.60 6.80 -12.61
C LEU A 146 -10.77 6.79 -13.91
N GLY A 147 -10.68 7.90 -14.62
CA GLY A 147 -9.83 8.06 -15.81
C GLY A 147 -8.36 8.28 -15.50
N GLY A 148 -8.00 8.38 -14.22
CA GLY A 148 -6.67 8.78 -13.80
C GLY A 148 -6.39 10.27 -14.07
N ARG A 149 -5.25 10.74 -13.60
CA ARG A 149 -4.78 12.12 -13.85
C ARG A 149 -3.28 12.22 -13.72
N ARG A 150 -2.66 13.13 -14.45
CA ARG A 150 -1.28 13.54 -14.21
C ARG A 150 -1.25 14.83 -13.40
N VAL A 151 -0.59 14.79 -12.23
CA VAL A 151 -0.47 15.91 -11.30
C VAL A 151 1.00 16.34 -11.26
N PRO A 152 1.31 17.63 -11.49
CA PRO A 152 2.68 18.11 -11.32
C PRO A 152 3.06 18.05 -9.83
N VAL A 153 4.19 17.43 -9.54
CA VAL A 153 4.72 17.30 -8.18
C VAL A 153 6.21 17.60 -8.19
N SER A 154 6.67 18.42 -7.23
CA SER A 154 8.08 18.65 -6.97
C SER A 154 8.41 18.21 -5.55
N PHE A 155 9.52 17.49 -5.38
CA PHE A 155 9.98 16.96 -4.10
C PHE A 155 11.49 16.76 -4.10
N LYS A 156 12.06 16.56 -2.91
CA LYS A 156 13.46 16.15 -2.74
C LYS A 156 13.55 14.67 -2.41
N SER A 157 14.45 13.95 -3.07
CA SER A 157 14.82 12.59 -2.68
C SER A 157 15.76 12.59 -1.46
N PRO A 158 15.97 11.44 -0.80
CA PRO A 158 16.83 11.36 0.40
C PRO A 158 18.27 11.86 0.19
N ASP A 159 18.81 11.78 -1.03
CA ASP A 159 20.11 12.31 -1.42
C ASP A 159 20.13 13.83 -1.65
N GLY A 160 18.98 14.51 -1.47
CA GLY A 160 18.83 15.97 -1.61
C GLY A 160 18.55 16.44 -3.04
N GLU A 161 18.50 15.55 -4.05
CA GLU A 161 18.16 15.91 -5.42
C GLU A 161 16.71 16.37 -5.52
N THR A 162 16.47 17.47 -6.23
CA THR A 162 15.12 17.98 -6.48
C THR A 162 14.57 17.34 -7.76
N HIS A 163 13.42 16.69 -7.62
CA HIS A 163 12.67 16.08 -8.71
C HIS A 163 11.43 16.89 -9.04
N SER A 164 11.13 17.05 -10.32
CA SER A 164 9.87 17.60 -10.82
C SER A 164 9.27 16.60 -11.80
N ILE A 165 8.18 15.97 -11.39
CA ILE A 165 7.53 14.91 -12.16
C ILE A 165 6.08 15.25 -12.47
N ARG A 166 5.53 14.56 -13.44
CA ARG A 166 4.09 14.50 -13.67
C ARG A 166 3.55 13.21 -13.08
N TYR A 167 3.34 13.22 -11.76
CA TYR A 167 2.86 12.08 -11.02
C TYR A 167 1.59 11.50 -11.64
N ALA A 168 1.59 10.20 -11.92
CA ALA A 168 0.48 9.52 -12.55
C ALA A 168 -0.45 8.91 -11.49
N VAL A 169 -1.58 9.56 -11.21
CA VAL A 169 -2.70 8.91 -10.55
C VAL A 169 -3.25 7.86 -11.51
N PRO A 170 -3.26 6.57 -11.15
CA PRO A 170 -3.65 5.51 -12.06
C PRO A 170 -5.14 5.57 -12.39
N ASN A 171 -5.50 5.18 -13.61
CA ASN A 171 -6.88 4.91 -13.97
C ASN A 171 -7.34 3.53 -13.46
N LYS A 172 -8.64 3.26 -13.54
CA LYS A 172 -9.25 1.99 -13.07
C LYS A 172 -8.60 0.74 -13.68
N ASN A 173 -8.16 0.78 -14.94
CA ASN A 173 -7.53 -0.36 -15.61
C ASN A 173 -6.10 -0.57 -15.10
N GLN A 174 -5.33 0.50 -14.91
CA GLN A 174 -3.99 0.43 -14.34
C GLN A 174 -3.97 -0.10 -12.91
N CYS A 175 -5.04 0.08 -12.14
CA CYS A 175 -5.15 -0.58 -10.82
C CYS A 175 -5.12 -2.11 -10.96
N LYS A 176 -5.76 -2.66 -12.01
CA LYS A 176 -5.78 -4.11 -12.25
C LYS A 176 -4.40 -4.68 -12.57
N GLU A 177 -3.51 -3.92 -13.22
CA GLU A 177 -2.18 -4.41 -13.59
C GLU A 177 -1.38 -4.88 -12.37
N CYS A 178 -1.47 -4.15 -11.24
CA CYS A 178 -0.80 -4.51 -10.00
C CYS A 178 -1.68 -5.39 -9.08
N HIS A 179 -3.01 -5.16 -9.09
CA HIS A 179 -3.95 -5.78 -8.15
C HIS A 179 -4.66 -7.01 -8.72
N SER A 180 -4.22 -7.53 -9.87
CA SER A 180 -4.84 -8.73 -10.47
C SER A 180 -4.17 -10.01 -9.97
N LYS A 181 -5.00 -10.93 -9.51
CA LYS A 181 -4.63 -12.32 -9.25
C LYS A 181 -5.66 -13.22 -9.92
N ASN A 182 -5.20 -14.04 -10.87
CA ASN A 182 -6.09 -14.85 -11.73
C ASN A 182 -7.20 -14.02 -12.41
N GLY A 183 -6.90 -12.78 -12.82
CA GLY A 183 -7.86 -11.87 -13.47
C GLY A 183 -8.85 -11.15 -12.54
N VAL A 184 -8.83 -11.43 -11.24
CA VAL A 184 -9.67 -10.79 -10.22
C VAL A 184 -8.86 -9.74 -9.47
N ILE A 185 -9.49 -8.60 -9.12
CA ILE A 185 -8.83 -7.58 -8.30
C ILE A 185 -8.72 -8.10 -6.86
N GLU A 186 -7.49 -8.07 -6.30
CA GLU A 186 -7.21 -8.38 -4.90
C GLU A 186 -6.23 -7.35 -4.30
N PRO A 187 -6.24 -7.15 -2.97
CA PRO A 187 -5.20 -6.37 -2.31
C PRO A 187 -3.81 -7.01 -2.51
N ILE A 188 -2.81 -6.22 -2.87
CA ILE A 188 -1.41 -6.65 -2.86
C ILE A 188 -0.94 -6.99 -1.43
N GLY A 189 -1.46 -6.27 -0.47
CA GLY A 189 -1.24 -6.39 0.96
C GLY A 189 -2.28 -5.58 1.73
N PRO A 190 -2.17 -5.55 3.07
CA PRO A 190 -1.03 -6.05 3.86
C PRO A 190 -0.95 -7.58 3.93
N LYS A 191 0.30 -8.09 4.02
CA LYS A 191 0.59 -9.50 4.37
C LYS A 191 1.10 -9.54 5.79
N MET A 192 0.78 -10.58 6.57
CA MET A 192 1.06 -10.63 7.99
C MET A 192 2.56 -10.47 8.32
N HIS A 193 3.45 -11.05 7.51
CA HIS A 193 4.90 -10.94 7.69
C HIS A 193 5.47 -9.52 7.45
N ASN A 194 4.71 -8.63 6.79
CA ASN A 194 5.08 -7.24 6.49
C ASN A 194 4.22 -6.22 7.26
N PHE A 195 3.18 -6.64 7.95
CA PHE A 195 2.16 -5.78 8.56
C PHE A 195 2.54 -5.33 9.98
N ARG A 196 2.22 -4.07 10.32
CA ARG A 196 2.31 -3.53 11.69
C ARG A 196 1.11 -2.64 11.95
N VAL A 197 0.43 -2.83 13.08
CA VAL A 197 -0.61 -1.90 13.55
C VAL A 197 0.06 -0.70 14.18
N GLU A 198 -0.35 0.50 13.80
CA GLU A 198 0.07 1.73 14.50
C GLU A 198 -0.69 1.83 15.81
N GLN A 199 0.03 1.80 16.92
CA GLN A 199 -0.52 2.14 18.22
C GLN A 199 -0.44 3.66 18.42
N THR A 200 -1.27 4.41 17.69
CA THR A 200 -1.40 5.84 17.95
C THR A 200 -2.58 6.05 18.91
N GLY A 201 -2.34 6.64 20.08
CA GLY A 201 -3.36 6.88 21.12
C GLY A 201 -4.53 7.78 20.71
N MET A 202 -4.68 8.12 19.44
CA MET A 202 -5.74 8.94 18.87
C MET A 202 -6.78 8.16 18.05
N GLN A 203 -6.68 6.83 17.96
CA GLN A 203 -7.63 6.05 17.15
C GLN A 203 -8.92 5.77 17.93
N LYS A 204 -10.02 6.36 17.49
CA LYS A 204 -11.38 6.04 17.95
C LYS A 204 -11.94 4.77 17.30
N ALA A 205 -11.24 4.21 16.32
CA ALA A 205 -11.66 3.01 15.63
C ALA A 205 -11.43 1.76 16.51
N PRO A 206 -12.32 0.78 16.49
CA PRO A 206 -12.12 -0.47 17.21
C PRO A 206 -10.87 -1.19 16.64
N PRO A 207 -10.14 -1.96 17.47
CA PRO A 207 -8.95 -2.68 17.03
C PRO A 207 -9.31 -3.68 15.92
N ILE A 208 -8.38 -3.92 14.99
CA ILE A 208 -8.54 -4.97 13.98
C ILE A 208 -8.64 -6.30 14.70
N ARG A 209 -9.74 -7.02 14.49
CA ARG A 209 -9.91 -8.38 14.97
C ARG A 209 -9.47 -9.36 13.90
N PHE A 210 -8.55 -10.23 14.26
CA PHE A 210 -8.09 -11.31 13.41
C PHE A 210 -8.60 -12.64 13.95
N ARG A 211 -9.27 -13.41 13.12
CA ARG A 211 -9.45 -14.83 13.35
C ARG A 211 -8.13 -15.51 12.97
N THR A 212 -7.27 -15.75 13.95
CA THR A 212 -5.92 -16.27 13.74
C THR A 212 -5.96 -17.77 13.45
N ILE A 213 -5.39 -18.14 12.33
CA ILE A 213 -4.72 -19.43 12.21
C ILE A 213 -3.29 -19.20 12.72
N PRO A 214 -2.73 -20.05 13.60
CA PRO A 214 -1.36 -19.89 14.07
C PRO A 214 -0.42 -20.07 12.87
N VAL A 215 0.00 -18.96 12.30
CA VAL A 215 1.08 -18.94 11.31
C VAL A 215 2.36 -18.72 12.09
N ARG A 216 3.37 -19.57 11.88
CA ARG A 216 4.75 -19.21 12.17
C ARG A 216 5.11 -18.07 11.22
N SER A 217 4.72 -16.85 11.57
CA SER A 217 5.03 -15.69 10.75
C SER A 217 6.51 -15.36 10.91
N VAL A 218 7.30 -15.78 9.95
CA VAL A 218 8.65 -15.24 9.79
C VAL A 218 8.48 -13.77 9.47
N THR A 219 8.89 -12.92 10.39
CA THR A 219 8.83 -11.47 10.21
C THR A 219 9.78 -11.05 9.07
N MET A 220 9.25 -10.33 8.09
CA MET A 220 10.04 -9.80 6.98
C MET A 220 11.03 -8.72 7.47
N PRO A 221 12.28 -8.68 6.99
CA PRO A 221 13.21 -7.59 7.26
C PRO A 221 12.69 -6.23 6.78
N ILE A 222 13.23 -5.18 7.35
CA ILE A 222 13.12 -3.82 6.83
C ILE A 222 14.22 -3.67 5.76
N TRP A 223 13.84 -3.40 4.51
CA TRP A 223 14.77 -3.48 3.37
C TRP A 223 15.98 -2.54 3.49
N ASP A 224 15.81 -1.36 4.09
CA ASP A 224 16.81 -0.30 4.26
C ASP A 224 17.47 -0.26 5.64
N ASP A 225 17.12 -1.22 6.53
CA ASP A 225 17.74 -1.36 7.84
C ASP A 225 18.72 -2.55 7.89
N PRO A 226 20.05 -2.30 7.87
CA PRO A 226 21.06 -3.37 7.97
C PRO A 226 20.95 -4.24 9.22
N ALA A 227 20.40 -3.71 10.32
CA ALA A 227 20.24 -4.48 11.57
C ALA A 227 19.08 -5.48 11.49
N SER A 228 18.17 -5.34 10.54
CA SER A 228 16.96 -6.18 10.42
C SER A 228 17.19 -7.51 9.72
N GLY A 229 18.32 -7.69 9.00
CA GLY A 229 18.63 -8.91 8.28
C GLY A 229 19.82 -8.79 7.33
N THR A 230 20.25 -9.92 6.78
CA THR A 230 21.34 -9.97 5.79
C THR A 230 20.95 -9.22 4.50
N VAL A 231 21.94 -8.86 3.67
CA VAL A 231 21.71 -8.24 2.36
C VAL A 231 20.75 -9.08 1.53
N ALA A 232 20.94 -10.39 1.46
CA ALA A 232 20.05 -11.30 0.73
C ALA A 232 18.61 -11.30 1.26
N GLN A 233 18.44 -11.31 2.57
CA GLN A 233 17.10 -11.26 3.19
C GLN A 233 16.40 -9.92 2.93
N ARG A 234 17.12 -8.80 3.03
CA ARG A 234 16.60 -7.45 2.73
C ARG A 234 16.26 -7.29 1.26
N ALA A 235 17.10 -7.78 0.34
CA ALA A 235 16.83 -7.82 -1.09
C ALA A 235 15.56 -8.61 -1.40
N ARG A 236 15.35 -9.78 -0.78
CA ARG A 236 14.12 -10.56 -0.93
C ARG A 236 12.89 -9.82 -0.41
N ALA A 237 12.99 -9.13 0.72
CA ALA A 237 11.91 -8.30 1.24
C ALA A 237 11.55 -7.17 0.26
N TYR A 238 12.56 -6.53 -0.33
CA TYR A 238 12.37 -5.51 -1.35
C TYR A 238 11.66 -6.07 -2.61
N LEU A 239 12.11 -7.23 -3.09
CA LEU A 239 11.54 -7.90 -4.28
C LEU A 239 10.09 -8.37 -4.05
N ASP A 240 9.77 -8.93 -2.88
CA ASP A 240 8.39 -9.32 -2.55
C ASP A 240 7.43 -8.15 -2.64
N VAL A 241 7.84 -7.00 -2.12
CA VAL A 241 6.94 -5.84 -2.04
C VAL A 241 6.87 -5.07 -3.36
N ASN A 242 7.99 -4.92 -4.07
CA ASN A 242 8.06 -4.07 -5.26
C ASN A 242 7.82 -4.80 -6.58
N CYS A 243 7.96 -6.13 -6.61
CA CYS A 243 7.95 -6.90 -7.84
C CYS A 243 6.97 -8.08 -7.83
N ALA A 244 6.87 -8.79 -6.70
CA ALA A 244 6.16 -10.07 -6.63
C ALA A 244 4.64 -9.97 -6.86
N HIS A 245 4.03 -8.78 -6.72
CA HIS A 245 2.60 -8.62 -6.99
C HIS A 245 2.27 -8.83 -8.48
N CYS A 246 3.21 -8.56 -9.40
CA CYS A 246 3.11 -8.92 -10.81
C CYS A 246 3.87 -10.21 -11.12
N HIS A 247 5.07 -10.41 -10.54
CA HIS A 247 5.96 -11.53 -10.77
C HIS A 247 5.68 -12.70 -9.82
N ASN A 248 4.58 -13.40 -10.07
CA ASN A 248 4.16 -14.64 -9.40
C ASN A 248 3.28 -15.46 -10.35
N PRO A 249 3.03 -16.76 -10.09
CA PRO A 249 2.26 -17.62 -11.01
C PRO A 249 0.85 -17.15 -11.36
N ALA A 250 0.22 -16.33 -10.49
CA ALA A 250 -1.14 -15.81 -10.68
C ALA A 250 -1.16 -14.31 -11.05
N GLY A 251 0.00 -13.66 -11.13
CA GLY A 251 0.16 -12.24 -11.40
C GLY A 251 0.17 -11.89 -12.88
N SER A 252 0.08 -10.59 -13.19
CA SER A 252 0.03 -10.06 -14.55
C SER A 252 1.28 -10.36 -15.38
N ALA A 253 2.45 -10.56 -14.75
CA ALA A 253 3.71 -10.90 -15.39
C ALA A 253 4.09 -12.39 -15.23
N SER A 254 3.12 -13.29 -15.01
CA SER A 254 3.35 -14.73 -14.86
C SER A 254 4.04 -15.37 -16.05
N ASN A 255 3.79 -14.86 -17.28
CA ASN A 255 4.42 -15.31 -18.53
C ASN A 255 5.95 -15.10 -18.56
N SER A 256 6.50 -14.21 -17.71
CA SER A 256 7.95 -14.06 -17.58
C SER A 256 8.61 -15.27 -16.90
N GLY A 257 7.85 -16.08 -16.18
CA GLY A 257 8.34 -17.18 -15.35
C GLY A 257 9.27 -16.68 -14.22
N LEU A 258 9.23 -15.39 -13.89
CA LEU A 258 9.96 -14.81 -12.78
C LEU A 258 9.02 -14.73 -11.58
N PHE A 259 9.38 -15.37 -10.45
CA PHE A 259 8.56 -15.48 -9.26
C PHE A 259 9.35 -14.98 -8.05
N LEU A 260 8.90 -13.89 -7.42
CA LEU A 260 9.69 -13.11 -6.48
C LEU A 260 9.03 -12.95 -5.11
N ARG A 261 8.06 -13.83 -4.77
CA ARG A 261 7.41 -13.78 -3.45
C ARG A 261 8.40 -14.17 -2.35
N TRP A 262 8.16 -13.65 -1.17
CA TRP A 262 8.91 -14.02 0.03
C TRP A 262 8.93 -15.54 0.29
N THR A 263 7.88 -16.23 -0.13
CA THR A 263 7.71 -17.68 0.01
C THR A 263 8.31 -18.49 -1.15
N ASP A 264 8.75 -17.86 -2.24
CA ASP A 264 9.36 -18.55 -3.37
C ASP A 264 10.81 -18.96 -3.05
N ASP A 265 11.28 -20.03 -3.70
CA ASP A 265 12.67 -20.50 -3.56
C ASP A 265 13.64 -19.48 -4.13
N PRO A 266 14.50 -18.86 -3.28
CA PRO A 266 15.41 -17.81 -3.73
C PRO A 266 16.63 -18.34 -4.51
N THR A 267 16.81 -19.65 -4.59
CA THR A 267 17.95 -20.28 -5.29
C THR A 267 17.58 -20.79 -6.68
N GLY A 268 16.28 -20.87 -6.96
CA GLY A 268 15.76 -21.40 -8.21
C GLY A 268 15.86 -20.43 -9.39
N VAL A 269 15.91 -20.99 -10.60
CA VAL A 269 15.92 -20.20 -11.86
C VAL A 269 14.69 -19.29 -11.97
N ASN A 270 13.56 -19.68 -11.41
CA ASN A 270 12.36 -18.83 -11.41
C ASN A 270 12.49 -17.61 -10.50
N TYR A 271 13.47 -17.58 -9.58
CA TYR A 271 13.80 -16.38 -8.82
C TYR A 271 14.69 -15.41 -9.61
N GLY A 272 15.11 -15.79 -10.81
CA GLY A 272 15.86 -14.94 -11.74
C GLY A 272 17.34 -15.28 -11.86
N ILE A 273 17.90 -16.12 -11.00
CA ILE A 273 19.31 -16.50 -11.00
C ILE A 273 19.59 -17.37 -12.24
N GLY A 274 20.51 -16.93 -13.10
CA GLY A 274 20.82 -17.59 -14.36
C GLY A 274 19.62 -17.68 -15.34
N LYS A 275 18.53 -16.97 -15.07
CA LYS A 275 17.33 -17.00 -15.91
C LYS A 275 17.51 -16.18 -17.17
N ARG A 276 17.38 -16.84 -18.33
CA ARG A 276 17.37 -16.15 -19.62
C ARG A 276 16.12 -15.29 -19.81
N PRO A 277 16.20 -14.20 -20.62
CA PRO A 277 15.06 -13.34 -20.87
C PRO A 277 13.94 -14.12 -21.58
N THR A 278 12.72 -14.00 -21.04
CA THR A 278 11.50 -14.51 -21.63
C THR A 278 10.59 -13.31 -21.89
N ALA A 279 10.28 -13.02 -23.15
CA ALA A 279 9.44 -11.89 -23.55
C ALA A 279 9.94 -10.50 -23.05
N ALA A 280 11.24 -10.33 -22.80
CA ALA A 280 11.80 -9.10 -22.26
C ALA A 280 11.98 -7.98 -23.31
N GLY A 281 11.97 -8.31 -24.59
CA GLY A 281 12.17 -7.34 -25.66
C GLY A 281 13.42 -6.46 -25.43
N ARG A 282 13.30 -5.14 -25.62
CA ARG A 282 14.37 -4.17 -25.33
C ARG A 282 14.80 -4.19 -23.85
N GLY A 283 13.94 -4.66 -22.96
CA GLY A 283 14.20 -4.71 -21.51
C GLY A 283 15.31 -5.69 -21.12
N SER A 284 15.78 -6.58 -22.02
CA SER A 284 16.97 -7.39 -21.75
C SER A 284 18.28 -6.58 -21.87
N GLY A 285 18.28 -5.46 -22.60
CA GLY A 285 19.49 -4.68 -22.87
C GLY A 285 20.59 -5.50 -23.56
N GLY A 286 20.25 -6.59 -24.25
CA GLY A 286 21.22 -7.53 -24.84
C GLY A 286 21.90 -8.46 -23.82
N MET A 287 21.47 -8.47 -22.55
CA MET A 287 22.06 -9.28 -21.48
C MET A 287 21.43 -10.68 -21.46
N ASP A 288 22.21 -11.68 -21.05
CA ASP A 288 21.83 -13.09 -21.05
C ASP A 288 20.92 -13.47 -19.88
N PHE A 289 21.06 -12.82 -18.71
CA PHE A 289 20.41 -13.27 -17.49
C PHE A 289 19.66 -12.14 -16.76
N ALA A 290 18.55 -12.47 -16.12
CA ALA A 290 17.84 -11.58 -15.22
C ALA A 290 18.75 -11.20 -14.05
N ILE A 291 19.38 -12.19 -13.43
CA ILE A 291 20.39 -12.07 -12.39
C ILE A 291 21.60 -12.91 -12.82
N ALA A 292 22.73 -12.26 -13.11
CA ALA A 292 24.02 -12.89 -13.33
C ALA A 292 24.78 -12.90 -12.00
N PRO A 293 24.96 -14.07 -11.32
CA PRO A 293 25.64 -14.14 -10.03
C PRO A 293 27.01 -13.49 -10.04
N GLY A 294 27.27 -12.62 -9.07
CA GLY A 294 28.53 -11.86 -8.94
C GLY A 294 28.71 -10.77 -9.99
N ASP A 295 27.71 -10.51 -10.86
CA ASP A 295 27.84 -9.52 -11.93
C ASP A 295 26.55 -8.67 -12.08
N PRO A 296 26.35 -7.68 -11.22
CA PRO A 296 25.18 -6.81 -11.30
C PRO A 296 25.17 -5.91 -12.55
N ALA A 297 26.31 -5.66 -13.18
CA ALA A 297 26.39 -4.84 -14.39
C ALA A 297 25.79 -5.55 -15.62
N HIS A 298 25.86 -6.87 -15.67
CA HIS A 298 25.28 -7.71 -16.73
C HIS A 298 24.00 -8.44 -16.31
N SER A 299 23.33 -7.91 -15.28
CA SER A 299 22.01 -8.40 -14.82
C SER A 299 20.91 -7.48 -15.33
N PHE A 300 20.04 -7.94 -16.27
CA PHE A 300 19.03 -7.06 -16.83
C PHE A 300 17.95 -6.64 -15.82
N MET A 301 17.83 -7.30 -14.70
CA MET A 301 17.01 -6.83 -13.58
C MET A 301 17.46 -5.43 -13.12
N ILE A 302 18.76 -5.22 -12.95
CA ILE A 302 19.33 -3.91 -12.58
C ILE A 302 19.12 -2.88 -13.68
N TYR A 303 19.41 -3.24 -14.93
CA TYR A 303 19.20 -2.39 -16.10
C TYR A 303 17.75 -1.86 -16.16
N ARG A 304 16.76 -2.73 -15.94
CA ARG A 304 15.35 -2.33 -15.93
C ARG A 304 14.96 -1.47 -14.74
N LEU A 305 15.52 -1.74 -13.56
CA LEU A 305 15.26 -0.95 -12.35
C LEU A 305 15.80 0.47 -12.47
N GLU A 306 16.95 0.65 -13.10
CA GLU A 306 17.62 1.95 -13.27
C GLU A 306 17.13 2.72 -14.50
N SER A 307 16.31 2.11 -15.34
CA SER A 307 15.72 2.79 -16.50
C SER A 307 14.44 3.55 -16.12
N THR A 308 14.23 4.69 -16.78
CA THR A 308 12.96 5.42 -16.80
C THR A 308 12.27 5.37 -18.16
N ASP A 309 12.86 4.67 -19.16
CA ASP A 309 12.23 4.43 -20.46
C ASP A 309 11.01 3.49 -20.26
N PRO A 310 9.79 3.90 -20.65
CA PRO A 310 8.57 3.10 -20.46
C PRO A 310 8.63 1.70 -21.10
N GLY A 311 9.47 1.48 -22.14
CA GLY A 311 9.65 0.18 -22.78
C GLY A 311 10.69 -0.72 -22.10
N ILE A 312 11.39 -0.21 -21.08
CA ILE A 312 12.49 -0.89 -20.39
C ILE A 312 12.23 -0.95 -18.89
N ALA A 313 11.76 0.16 -18.32
CA ALA A 313 11.60 0.35 -16.88
C ALA A 313 10.80 -0.76 -16.19
N MET A 314 11.24 -1.17 -14.99
CA MET A 314 10.47 -2.00 -14.05
C MET A 314 10.51 -1.36 -12.65
N PRO A 315 9.35 -1.31 -11.97
CA PRO A 315 7.98 -1.56 -12.44
C PRO A 315 7.58 -0.68 -13.63
N GLU A 316 6.72 -1.18 -14.51
CA GLU A 316 6.20 -0.45 -15.69
C GLU A 316 5.24 0.67 -15.29
N VAL A 317 4.57 0.52 -14.15
CA VAL A 317 3.61 1.49 -13.61
C VAL A 317 3.93 1.84 -12.16
N GLY A 318 3.46 3.01 -11.72
CA GLY A 318 3.56 3.43 -10.32
C GLY A 318 4.85 4.14 -9.94
N ARG A 319 5.75 4.40 -10.91
CA ARG A 319 6.94 5.23 -10.72
C ARG A 319 7.29 6.02 -11.97
N SER A 320 7.91 7.17 -11.77
CA SER A 320 8.51 8.03 -12.79
C SER A 320 10.00 8.25 -12.55
N THR A 321 10.47 7.92 -11.34
CA THR A 321 11.87 8.05 -10.90
C THR A 321 12.50 6.69 -10.60
N VAL A 322 13.81 6.64 -10.53
CA VAL A 322 14.56 5.45 -10.09
C VAL A 322 14.61 5.42 -8.58
N HIS A 323 14.36 4.26 -7.96
CA HIS A 323 14.61 4.01 -6.55
C HIS A 323 16.09 3.63 -6.38
N ARG A 324 16.96 4.63 -6.24
CA ARG A 324 18.42 4.45 -6.22
C ARG A 324 18.88 3.53 -5.10
N GLU A 325 18.34 3.72 -3.91
CA GLU A 325 18.69 2.95 -2.71
C GLU A 325 18.28 1.47 -2.86
N GLY A 326 17.09 1.23 -3.42
CA GLY A 326 16.62 -0.12 -3.72
C GLY A 326 17.45 -0.81 -4.80
N ALA A 327 17.84 -0.08 -5.85
CA ALA A 327 18.73 -0.58 -6.88
C ALA A 327 20.12 -0.90 -6.31
N ALA A 328 20.66 -0.03 -5.44
CA ALA A 328 21.94 -0.26 -4.75
C ALA A 328 21.91 -1.53 -3.88
N LEU A 329 20.84 -1.76 -3.12
CA LEU A 329 20.67 -3.00 -2.35
C LEU A 329 20.71 -4.24 -3.25
N LEU A 330 20.00 -4.21 -4.38
CA LEU A 330 19.95 -5.35 -5.29
C LEU A 330 21.28 -5.55 -6.02
N ARG A 331 22.00 -4.48 -6.36
CA ARG A 331 23.36 -4.56 -6.88
C ARG A 331 24.31 -5.23 -5.88
N GLN A 332 24.25 -4.82 -4.62
CA GLN A 332 25.05 -5.43 -3.55
C GLN A 332 24.72 -6.91 -3.39
N TRP A 333 23.44 -7.26 -3.33
CA TRP A 333 23.02 -8.65 -3.22
C TRP A 333 23.53 -9.52 -4.37
N ILE A 334 23.43 -9.04 -5.61
CA ILE A 334 23.93 -9.78 -6.78
C ILE A 334 25.45 -9.90 -6.75
N ALA A 335 26.16 -8.84 -6.36
CA ALA A 335 27.62 -8.85 -6.28
C ALA A 335 28.16 -9.84 -5.23
N GLU A 336 27.42 -10.05 -4.14
CA GLU A 336 27.76 -11.00 -3.07
C GLU A 336 27.45 -12.47 -3.43
N MET A 337 26.73 -12.72 -4.53
CA MET A 337 26.47 -14.09 -4.98
C MET A 337 27.78 -14.74 -5.49
N PRO A 338 28.01 -16.02 -5.17
CA PRO A 338 29.13 -16.77 -5.76
C PRO A 338 29.01 -16.73 -7.28
N LYS A 339 30.11 -16.37 -7.97
CA LYS A 339 30.17 -16.53 -9.42
C LYS A 339 30.09 -18.02 -9.73
N GLU A 340 29.07 -18.44 -10.48
CA GLU A 340 29.08 -19.79 -11.03
C GLU A 340 30.32 -19.93 -11.89
N GLY A 341 31.18 -20.91 -11.58
CA GLY A 341 32.35 -21.20 -12.37
C GLY A 341 31.87 -21.46 -13.81
N ARG A 342 32.39 -20.67 -14.76
CA ARG A 342 32.27 -21.02 -16.18
C ARG A 342 33.05 -22.30 -16.38
N ASN A 343 32.37 -23.45 -16.36
CA ASN A 343 32.92 -24.71 -16.86
C ASN A 343 32.88 -24.68 -18.39
#